data_4b65e81d12f9bbdd5647638af69faea1
#
_entry.id   4b65e81d12f9bbdd5647638af69faea1
#
_cell.length_a   1.000
_cell.length_b   1.000
_cell.length_c   1.000
_cell.angle_alpha   90.00
_cell.angle_beta   90.00
_cell.angle_gamma   90.00
#
_symmetry.space_group_name_H-M   'P 1'
#
loop_
_entity.id
_entity.type
_entity.pdbx_description
1 polymer ?
#
loop_
_entity_poly.entity_id
_entity_poly.type
_entity_poly.pdbx_seq_one_letter_code
_entity_poly.pdbx_strand_id
1 'polypeptide(L)'
;MIIFLKNKHTLKIDSFYFKCSIGKNGLDKKKIEGDRKTPKGTFKIEHLYYRKDRVKLPKTYLKTIEIKPDMGWSDDINFPNKYNKLIKINKKIHHEKLFRDDYKYDLLIPIKYNFNKIILGKGSCIFIHLTNNYNPTAGCIALQKKDFLIMLKLINKNTRISIY
;
A
#
# COMPACT_ATOMS: atom_id res chain seq x y z
N MET A 1 2.26 15.90 -8.68
CA MET A 1 0.96 15.20 -8.87
C MET A 1 0.45 14.72 -7.54
N ILE A 2 -0.86 14.77 -7.32
CA ILE A 2 -1.50 14.30 -6.08
C ILE A 2 -2.64 13.34 -6.43
N ILE A 3 -2.65 12.20 -5.76
CA ILE A 3 -3.78 11.27 -5.71
C ILE A 3 -4.67 11.74 -4.56
N PHE A 4 -5.94 11.99 -4.79
CA PHE A 4 -6.90 12.37 -3.74
C PHE A 4 -7.83 11.20 -3.45
N LEU A 5 -7.94 10.79 -2.18
CA LEU A 5 -9.03 9.93 -1.76
C LEU A 5 -10.28 10.79 -1.52
N LYS A 6 -11.25 10.65 -2.40
CA LYS A 6 -12.56 11.31 -2.33
C LYS A 6 -13.58 10.33 -1.71
N ASN A 7 -14.40 10.79 -0.79
CA ASN A 7 -15.57 10.07 -0.26
C ASN A 7 -15.36 8.58 0.12
N LYS A 8 -14.21 8.18 0.62
CA LYS A 8 -13.88 6.80 1.06
C LYS A 8 -13.93 5.70 -0.03
N HIS A 9 -14.39 6.00 -1.24
CA HIS A 9 -14.62 4.99 -2.29
C HIS A 9 -13.99 5.35 -3.64
N THR A 10 -13.38 6.53 -3.76
CA THR A 10 -12.89 7.03 -5.04
C THR A 10 -11.52 7.66 -4.89
N LEU A 11 -10.54 7.19 -5.66
CA LEU A 11 -9.29 7.90 -5.90
C LEU A 11 -9.45 8.79 -7.12
N LYS A 12 -9.07 10.06 -6.98
CA LYS A 12 -9.00 11.03 -8.09
C LYS A 12 -7.54 11.35 -8.39
N ILE A 13 -7.19 11.33 -9.68
CA ILE A 13 -5.89 11.78 -10.22
C ILE A 13 -6.18 12.60 -11.46
N ASP A 14 -5.92 13.91 -11.42
CA ASP A 14 -6.30 14.85 -12.47
C ASP A 14 -7.79 14.72 -12.83
N SER A 15 -8.13 14.33 -14.06
CA SER A 15 -9.51 14.08 -14.54
C SER A 15 -9.98 12.64 -14.36
N PHE A 16 -9.11 11.72 -13.88
CA PHE A 16 -9.45 10.32 -13.72
C PHE A 16 -10.04 10.04 -12.33
N TYR A 17 -11.07 9.17 -12.31
CA TYR A 17 -11.72 8.69 -11.10
C TYR A 17 -11.68 7.17 -11.08
N PHE A 18 -11.15 6.60 -10.01
CA PHE A 18 -11.01 5.16 -9.81
C PHE A 18 -11.79 4.73 -8.57
N LYS A 19 -12.66 3.76 -8.72
CA LYS A 19 -13.30 3.13 -7.55
C LYS A 19 -12.25 2.44 -6.70
N CYS A 20 -12.34 2.56 -5.38
CA CYS A 20 -11.43 1.90 -4.44
C CYS A 20 -12.17 1.41 -3.19
N SER A 21 -11.51 0.54 -2.45
CA SER A 21 -11.87 0.22 -1.05
C SER A 21 -10.76 0.67 -0.10
N ILE A 22 -11.15 0.86 1.16
CA ILE A 22 -10.28 1.33 2.25
C ILE A 22 -10.43 0.43 3.48
N GLY A 23 -9.74 0.78 4.56
CA GLY A 23 -9.85 0.08 5.84
C GLY A 23 -11.29 -0.07 6.33
N LYS A 24 -11.62 -1.26 6.85
CA LYS A 24 -12.99 -1.61 7.34
C LYS A 24 -13.56 -0.58 8.31
N ASN A 25 -12.71 0.00 9.16
CA ASN A 25 -13.12 0.97 10.19
C ASN A 25 -12.97 2.43 9.74
N GLY A 26 -12.85 2.68 8.42
CA GLY A 26 -12.83 4.01 7.82
C GLY A 26 -11.46 4.71 7.92
N LEU A 27 -11.47 6.02 8.15
CA LEU A 27 -10.30 6.89 8.14
C LEU A 27 -10.01 7.46 9.52
N ASP A 28 -8.71 7.60 9.91
CA ASP A 28 -8.33 8.26 11.15
C ASP A 28 -6.93 8.91 11.04
N LYS A 29 -6.72 10.01 11.81
CA LYS A 29 -5.40 10.63 11.97
C LYS A 29 -4.53 9.87 12.98
N LYS A 30 -5.13 9.30 14.02
CA LYS A 30 -4.48 8.59 15.12
C LYS A 30 -4.59 7.08 14.92
N LYS A 31 -3.72 6.51 14.08
CA LYS A 31 -3.67 5.06 13.90
C LYS A 31 -3.10 4.35 15.14
N ILE A 32 -3.62 3.14 15.33
CA ILE A 32 -3.05 2.11 16.19
C ILE A 32 -2.85 0.87 15.32
N GLU A 33 -1.78 0.11 15.54
CA GLU A 33 -1.55 -1.14 14.81
C GLU A 33 -2.76 -2.07 14.95
N GLY A 34 -3.22 -2.63 13.85
CA GLY A 34 -4.38 -3.52 13.81
C GLY A 34 -5.77 -2.85 13.89
N ASP A 35 -5.87 -1.51 13.91
CA ASP A 35 -7.14 -0.77 14.02
C ASP A 35 -8.06 -0.87 12.80
N ARG A 36 -7.56 -1.42 11.69
CA ARG A 36 -8.26 -1.56 10.40
C ARG A 36 -8.74 -0.22 9.80
N LYS A 37 -8.05 0.87 10.09
CA LYS A 37 -8.33 2.21 9.55
C LYS A 37 -7.28 2.60 8.53
N THR A 38 -7.67 3.35 7.50
CA THR A 38 -6.74 3.99 6.57
C THR A 38 -6.30 5.34 7.14
N PRO A 39 -5.00 5.66 7.18
CA PRO A 39 -4.51 6.88 7.82
C PRO A 39 -4.90 8.12 7.04
N LYS A 40 -5.42 9.14 7.73
CA LYS A 40 -5.61 10.50 7.19
C LYS A 40 -4.29 11.26 7.11
N GLY A 41 -4.11 12.03 6.04
CA GLY A 41 -2.94 12.87 5.82
C GLY A 41 -2.49 12.89 4.38
N THR A 42 -1.34 13.53 4.13
CA THR A 42 -0.70 13.56 2.81
C THR A 42 0.66 12.87 2.88
N PHE A 43 0.82 11.81 2.10
CA PHE A 43 1.97 10.92 2.13
C PHE A 43 2.62 10.83 0.76
N LYS A 44 3.94 10.60 0.71
CA LYS A 44 4.61 10.12 -0.50
C LYS A 44 4.25 8.66 -0.74
N ILE A 45 4.34 8.23 -1.99
CA ILE A 45 4.31 6.82 -2.36
C ILE A 45 5.72 6.29 -2.57
N GLU A 46 5.88 4.98 -2.51
CA GLU A 46 7.16 4.27 -2.70
C GLU A 46 7.24 3.65 -4.10
N HIS A 47 8.12 2.70 -4.29
CA HIS A 47 8.31 1.93 -5.51
C HIS A 47 7.10 1.05 -5.84
N LEU A 48 6.99 0.62 -7.10
CA LEU A 48 6.07 -0.45 -7.48
C LEU A 48 6.71 -1.79 -7.18
N TYR A 49 6.08 -2.58 -6.32
CA TYR A 49 6.37 -3.99 -6.13
C TYR A 49 5.45 -4.83 -7.00
N TYR A 50 5.95 -5.87 -7.68
CA TYR A 50 5.14 -6.68 -8.58
C TYR A 50 5.56 -8.15 -8.61
N ARG A 51 4.60 -9.04 -8.85
CA ARG A 51 4.79 -10.49 -9.01
C ARG A 51 5.12 -10.79 -10.48
N LYS A 52 6.42 -10.88 -10.78
CA LYS A 52 6.92 -11.15 -12.15
C LYS A 52 6.41 -12.47 -12.73
N ASP A 53 6.14 -13.44 -11.88
CA ASP A 53 5.58 -14.73 -12.24
C ASP A 53 4.08 -14.67 -12.62
N ARG A 54 3.37 -13.56 -12.31
CA ARG A 54 1.93 -13.38 -12.54
C ARG A 54 1.56 -12.21 -13.42
N VAL A 55 2.38 -11.19 -13.47
CA VAL A 55 2.12 -9.98 -14.26
C VAL A 55 3.35 -9.57 -15.04
N LYS A 56 3.14 -9.20 -16.31
CA LYS A 56 4.19 -8.52 -17.10
C LYS A 56 4.53 -7.19 -16.42
N LEU A 57 5.79 -6.77 -16.54
CA LEU A 57 6.25 -5.48 -16.02
C LEU A 57 5.35 -4.34 -16.55
N PRO A 58 4.60 -3.63 -15.68
CA PRO A 58 3.74 -2.55 -16.11
C PRO A 58 4.52 -1.33 -16.61
N LYS A 59 3.95 -0.58 -17.55
CA LYS A 59 4.46 0.75 -17.90
C LYS A 59 4.24 1.70 -16.72
N THR A 60 5.34 2.25 -16.19
CA THR A 60 5.31 3.17 -15.03
C THR A 60 6.56 4.02 -14.97
N TYR A 61 6.48 5.20 -14.35
CA TYR A 61 7.62 6.06 -14.00
C TYR A 61 8.15 5.79 -12.58
N LEU A 62 7.57 4.83 -11.87
CA LEU A 62 8.08 4.38 -10.57
C LEU A 62 9.23 3.39 -10.78
N LYS A 63 10.20 3.40 -9.86
CA LYS A 63 11.14 2.27 -9.75
C LYS A 63 10.35 1.00 -9.44
N THR A 64 10.72 -0.11 -10.07
CA THR A 64 10.05 -1.41 -9.91
C THR A 64 10.91 -2.37 -9.11
N ILE A 65 10.27 -3.16 -8.26
CA ILE A 65 10.90 -4.20 -7.45
C ILE A 65 10.10 -5.49 -7.64
N GLU A 66 10.79 -6.55 -8.04
CA GLU A 66 10.19 -7.89 -8.13
C GLU A 66 9.94 -8.43 -6.71
N ILE A 67 8.72 -8.88 -6.44
CA ILE A 67 8.39 -9.56 -5.18
C ILE A 67 8.93 -11.00 -5.23
N LYS A 68 9.79 -11.34 -4.28
CA LYS A 68 10.38 -12.68 -4.13
C LYS A 68 9.76 -13.43 -2.95
N PRO A 69 9.86 -14.78 -2.94
CA PRO A 69 9.25 -15.61 -1.88
C PRO A 69 9.71 -15.27 -0.46
N ASP A 70 10.91 -14.72 -0.32
CA ASP A 70 11.52 -14.37 0.97
C ASP A 70 11.29 -12.92 1.40
N MET A 71 10.39 -12.19 0.74
CA MET A 71 10.06 -10.80 1.08
C MET A 71 8.85 -10.72 2.01
N GLY A 72 9.01 -9.98 3.11
CA GLY A 72 7.97 -9.61 4.05
C GLY A 72 8.05 -8.13 4.43
N TRP A 73 6.97 -7.59 4.98
CA TRP A 73 6.93 -6.26 5.56
C TRP A 73 6.66 -6.37 7.05
N SER A 74 7.62 -5.94 7.89
CA SER A 74 7.52 -6.14 9.34
C SER A 74 6.51 -5.18 9.97
N ASP A 75 5.63 -5.73 10.79
CA ASP A 75 4.69 -5.05 11.68
C ASP A 75 4.98 -5.39 13.16
N ASP A 76 6.14 -5.99 13.44
CA ASP A 76 6.53 -6.47 14.76
C ASP A 76 7.11 -5.36 15.63
N ILE A 77 6.36 -4.96 16.67
CA ILE A 77 6.77 -3.93 17.63
C ILE A 77 7.95 -4.37 18.51
N ASN A 78 8.21 -5.67 18.64
CA ASN A 78 9.33 -6.21 19.41
C ASN A 78 10.67 -6.08 18.68
N PHE A 79 10.63 -5.74 17.38
CA PHE A 79 11.81 -5.48 16.57
C PHE A 79 11.79 -4.04 16.02
N PRO A 80 12.02 -3.01 16.86
CA PRO A 80 11.87 -1.59 16.50
C PRO A 80 12.64 -1.19 15.24
N ASN A 81 13.84 -1.71 15.06
CA ASN A 81 14.68 -1.42 13.89
C ASN A 81 14.18 -2.01 12.57
N LYS A 82 13.23 -2.95 12.66
CA LYS A 82 12.60 -3.61 11.50
C LYS A 82 11.15 -3.19 11.29
N TYR A 83 10.51 -2.61 12.28
CA TYR A 83 9.11 -2.20 12.24
C TYR A 83 8.83 -1.26 11.06
N ASN A 84 7.74 -1.54 10.34
CA ASN A 84 7.28 -0.84 9.14
C ASN A 84 8.33 -0.74 8.02
N LYS A 85 9.10 -1.82 7.83
CA LYS A 85 10.14 -1.93 6.79
C LYS A 85 10.02 -3.24 6.01
N LEU A 86 10.48 -3.20 4.76
CA LEU A 86 10.74 -4.41 3.99
C LEU A 86 11.84 -5.21 4.68
N ILE A 87 11.61 -6.50 4.86
CA ILE A 87 12.55 -7.44 5.45
C ILE A 87 12.68 -8.70 4.59
N LYS A 88 13.80 -9.40 4.73
CA LYS A 88 13.88 -10.81 4.39
C LYS A 88 13.16 -11.60 5.47
N ILE A 89 12.26 -12.52 5.08
CA ILE A 89 11.43 -13.30 6.01
C ILE A 89 12.30 -14.02 7.03
N ASN A 90 11.96 -13.83 8.29
CA ASN A 90 12.55 -14.50 9.43
C ASN A 90 11.42 -14.98 10.36
N LYS A 91 11.44 -16.25 10.73
CA LYS A 91 10.39 -16.87 11.58
C LYS A 91 10.25 -16.22 12.97
N LYS A 92 11.28 -15.48 13.43
CA LYS A 92 11.28 -14.77 14.72
C LYS A 92 10.60 -13.40 14.67
N ILE A 93 10.37 -12.85 13.46
CA ILE A 93 9.84 -11.49 13.28
C ILE A 93 8.45 -11.59 12.66
N HIS A 94 7.44 -11.05 13.31
CA HIS A 94 6.11 -10.95 12.74
C HIS A 94 6.12 -10.02 11.52
N HIS A 95 5.46 -10.42 10.45
CA HIS A 95 5.48 -9.70 9.19
C HIS A 95 4.30 -10.05 8.29
N GLU A 96 3.92 -9.14 7.46
CA GLU A 96 3.03 -9.38 6.34
C GLU A 96 3.83 -9.95 5.15
N LYS A 97 3.45 -11.15 4.69
CA LYS A 97 4.08 -11.81 3.55
C LYS A 97 3.72 -11.09 2.25
N LEU A 98 4.72 -10.66 1.47
CA LEU A 98 4.45 -10.00 0.19
C LEU A 98 4.22 -10.99 -0.95
N PHE A 99 4.90 -12.13 -0.95
CA PHE A 99 4.70 -13.21 -1.92
C PHE A 99 3.51 -14.08 -1.50
N ARG A 100 2.31 -13.64 -1.87
CA ARG A 100 1.03 -14.25 -1.48
C ARG A 100 0.56 -15.27 -2.50
N ASP A 101 -0.29 -16.20 -2.06
CA ASP A 101 -0.96 -17.16 -2.94
C ASP A 101 -2.17 -16.52 -3.65
N ASP A 102 -2.79 -15.49 -3.04
CA ASP A 102 -3.83 -14.70 -3.67
C ASP A 102 -3.23 -13.59 -4.59
N TYR A 103 -4.10 -12.94 -5.37
CA TYR A 103 -3.74 -11.90 -6.34
C TYR A 103 -3.50 -10.51 -5.75
N LYS A 104 -3.83 -10.28 -4.47
CA LYS A 104 -3.91 -8.92 -3.88
C LYS A 104 -2.62 -8.14 -4.02
N TYR A 105 -1.47 -8.79 -3.89
CA TYR A 105 -0.14 -8.18 -3.99
C TYR A 105 0.57 -8.50 -5.30
N ASP A 106 -0.16 -8.91 -6.34
CA ASP A 106 0.43 -9.01 -7.69
C ASP A 106 0.98 -7.66 -8.16
N LEU A 107 0.35 -6.56 -7.71
CA LEU A 107 0.84 -5.18 -7.79
C LEU A 107 0.62 -4.48 -6.46
N LEU A 108 1.65 -3.81 -5.94
CA LEU A 108 1.64 -3.18 -4.63
C LEU A 108 2.51 -1.93 -4.62
N ILE A 109 1.99 -0.84 -4.04
CA ILE A 109 2.73 0.40 -3.81
C ILE A 109 2.61 0.76 -2.32
N PRO A 110 3.69 0.78 -1.55
CA PRO A 110 3.67 1.30 -0.18
C PRO A 110 3.37 2.79 -0.13
N ILE A 111 2.49 3.18 0.77
CA ILE A 111 2.25 4.57 1.17
C ILE A 111 3.19 4.88 2.32
N LYS A 112 3.98 5.96 2.23
CA LYS A 112 4.96 6.36 3.26
C LYS A 112 4.28 6.96 4.50
N TYR A 113 3.33 6.24 5.06
CA TYR A 113 2.74 6.51 6.36
C TYR A 113 3.66 5.92 7.46
N ASN A 114 3.90 6.66 8.52
CA ASN A 114 4.77 6.24 9.65
C ASN A 114 6.15 5.74 9.18
N PHE A 115 6.78 6.45 8.25
CA PHE A 115 7.93 5.97 7.48
C PHE A 115 9.24 6.69 7.83
N ASN A 116 9.23 8.04 7.85
CA ASN A 116 10.46 8.82 8.08
C ASN A 116 10.83 8.90 9.57
N LYS A 117 9.83 9.10 10.42
CA LYS A 117 9.96 9.07 11.90
C LYS A 117 8.99 8.02 12.40
N ILE A 118 9.48 6.79 12.44
CA ILE A 118 8.68 5.63 12.82
C ILE A 118 8.32 5.72 14.30
N ILE A 119 7.02 5.62 14.59
CA ILE A 119 6.49 5.50 15.96
C ILE A 119 5.90 4.10 16.08
N LEU A 120 6.44 3.30 16.99
CA LEU A 120 6.00 1.93 17.22
C LEU A 120 4.52 1.86 17.59
N GLY A 121 3.80 0.88 17.06
CA GLY A 121 2.39 0.66 17.34
C GLY A 121 1.43 1.69 16.73
N LYS A 122 1.94 2.67 15.94
CA LYS A 122 1.09 3.66 15.24
C LYS A 122 0.70 3.26 13.83
N GLY A 123 0.83 2.00 13.51
CA GLY A 123 0.44 1.40 12.23
C GLY A 123 1.59 1.21 11.26
N SER A 124 1.48 0.16 10.47
CA SER A 124 2.44 -0.28 9.46
C SER A 124 1.71 -0.83 8.23
N CYS A 125 2.44 -1.30 7.23
CA CYS A 125 1.90 -2.05 6.08
C CYS A 125 0.73 -1.34 5.37
N ILE A 126 0.81 -0.01 5.18
CA ILE A 126 -0.22 0.72 4.44
C ILE A 126 0.16 0.78 2.97
N PHE A 127 -0.59 0.05 2.14
CA PHE A 127 -0.31 -0.14 0.73
C PHE A 127 -1.47 0.31 -0.16
N ILE A 128 -1.18 0.59 -1.44
CA ILE A 128 -2.15 0.54 -2.53
C ILE A 128 -1.96 -0.82 -3.20
N HIS A 129 -3.01 -1.67 -3.27
CA HIS A 129 -2.94 -3.02 -3.83
C HIS A 129 -4.18 -3.37 -4.65
N LEU A 130 -4.29 -4.62 -5.12
CA LEU A 130 -5.39 -5.06 -5.97
C LEU A 130 -6.60 -5.56 -5.19
N THR A 131 -7.79 -5.40 -5.79
CA THR A 131 -9.05 -6.02 -5.37
C THR A 131 -9.87 -6.45 -6.58
N ASN A 132 -10.70 -7.49 -6.42
CA ASN A 132 -11.68 -7.89 -7.43
C ASN A 132 -13.10 -7.44 -7.06
N ASN A 133 -13.42 -7.35 -5.77
CA ASN A 133 -14.79 -7.17 -5.26
C ASN A 133 -14.95 -5.96 -4.33
N TYR A 134 -13.89 -5.16 -4.14
CA TYR A 134 -13.86 -3.98 -3.26
C TYR A 134 -14.22 -4.26 -1.78
N ASN A 135 -14.00 -5.47 -1.30
CA ASN A 135 -14.13 -5.74 0.13
C ASN A 135 -13.24 -4.80 0.94
N PRO A 136 -13.70 -4.38 2.14
CA PRO A 136 -12.90 -3.54 3.03
C PRO A 136 -11.56 -4.19 3.38
N THR A 137 -10.52 -3.36 3.52
CA THR A 137 -9.15 -3.80 3.83
C THR A 137 -8.85 -3.72 5.33
N ALA A 138 -7.65 -4.12 5.73
CA ALA A 138 -7.12 -3.90 7.07
C ALA A 138 -6.51 -2.50 7.29
N GLY A 139 -6.63 -1.58 6.30
CA GLY A 139 -6.10 -0.21 6.36
C GLY A 139 -5.52 0.26 5.03
N CYS A 140 -5.22 -0.66 4.12
CA CYS A 140 -4.75 -0.38 2.77
C CYS A 140 -5.84 0.26 1.89
N ILE A 141 -5.43 0.75 0.73
CA ILE A 141 -6.35 1.19 -0.34
C ILE A 141 -6.26 0.16 -1.47
N ALA A 142 -7.41 -0.31 -1.96
CA ALA A 142 -7.40 -1.34 -2.98
C ALA A 142 -8.21 -0.94 -4.22
N LEU A 143 -7.65 -1.22 -5.43
CA LEU A 143 -8.24 -0.96 -6.73
C LEU A 143 -8.32 -2.23 -7.58
N GLN A 144 -9.20 -2.24 -8.57
CA GLN A 144 -9.16 -3.28 -9.60
C GLN A 144 -7.89 -3.15 -10.45
N LYS A 145 -7.40 -4.28 -10.95
CA LYS A 145 -6.15 -4.35 -11.74
C LYS A 145 -6.14 -3.39 -12.93
N LYS A 146 -7.25 -3.28 -13.67
CA LYS A 146 -7.38 -2.35 -14.81
C LYS A 146 -7.13 -0.89 -14.39
N ASP A 147 -7.73 -0.45 -13.29
CA ASP A 147 -7.63 0.91 -12.76
C ASP A 147 -6.24 1.17 -12.19
N PHE A 148 -5.66 0.19 -11.50
CA PHE A 148 -4.29 0.24 -11.00
C PHE A 148 -3.27 0.43 -12.14
N LEU A 149 -3.42 -0.30 -13.26
CA LEU A 149 -2.55 -0.17 -14.43
C LEU A 149 -2.68 1.19 -15.12
N ILE A 150 -3.88 1.81 -15.15
CA ILE A 150 -4.07 3.18 -15.64
C ILE A 150 -3.39 4.17 -14.69
N MET A 151 -3.62 4.04 -13.38
CA MET A 151 -2.98 4.85 -12.34
C MET A 151 -1.45 4.86 -12.48
N LEU A 152 -0.83 3.70 -12.71
CA LEU A 152 0.63 3.56 -12.86
C LEU A 152 1.22 4.41 -13.99
N LYS A 153 0.46 4.65 -15.06
CA LYS A 153 0.91 5.50 -16.18
C LYS A 153 0.88 6.99 -15.87
N LEU A 154 0.10 7.38 -14.86
CA LEU A 154 -0.11 8.77 -14.46
C LEU A 154 0.86 9.22 -13.37
N ILE A 155 1.26 8.32 -12.47
CA ILE A 155 2.03 8.63 -11.26
C ILE A 155 3.54 8.47 -11.47
N ASN A 156 4.33 9.17 -10.63
CA ASN A 156 5.79 9.12 -10.63
C ASN A 156 6.35 9.23 -9.19
N LYS A 157 7.69 9.22 -9.04
CA LYS A 157 8.39 9.29 -7.74
C LYS A 157 8.06 10.50 -6.87
N ASN A 158 7.54 11.58 -7.46
CA ASN A 158 7.16 12.81 -6.74
C ASN A 158 5.67 12.83 -6.37
N THR A 159 4.91 11.82 -6.79
CA THR A 159 3.48 11.73 -6.49
C THR A 159 3.24 11.56 -5.00
N ARG A 160 2.21 12.23 -4.50
CA ARG A 160 1.71 12.09 -3.13
C ARG A 160 0.27 11.58 -3.15
N ILE A 161 -0.15 10.95 -2.08
CA ILE A 161 -1.55 10.60 -1.84
C ILE A 161 -2.09 11.42 -0.67
N SER A 162 -3.26 12.04 -0.87
CA SER A 162 -3.95 12.90 0.09
C SER A 162 -5.25 12.22 0.52
N ILE A 163 -5.38 11.93 1.81
CA ILE A 163 -6.45 11.12 2.43
C ILE A 163 -7.08 11.96 3.55
N TYR A 164 -8.34 12.41 3.36
CA TYR A 164 -9.05 13.28 4.33
C TYR A 164 -10.51 12.86 4.56
#